data_584d329ff158635ca2d6cc2aee076707
#
_entry.id   584d329ff158635ca2d6cc2aee076707
#
_cell.length_a   1.000
_cell.length_b   1.000
_cell.length_c   1.000
_cell.angle_alpha   90.00
_cell.angle_beta   90.00
_cell.angle_gamma   90.00
#
_symmetry.space_group_name_H-M   'P 1'
#
loop_
_entity.id
_entity.type
_entity.pdbx_description
1 polymer ?
#
loop_
_entity_poly.entity_id
_entity_poly.type
_entity_poly.pdbx_seq_one_letter_code
_entity_poly.pdbx_strand_id
1 'polypeptide(L)'
;TADDGSVDGLTETGFSGGSDDGSGDSGLYDESGTDENAPYVATVKSEAEIALENFMEKWRKGIVADMVEYTAKSWQDSLSDQPSQQLFWKFAQKPLLDWRQMAAPTGTDESNARTISIQADVNYGGKMRTYEYDALVLCEDGKWAVDPDSLSTGVLVEAATPTPDPNVTPTPTPEPTPTPTPGPKTKLYYNKSGGKYYHATQDCSKVAKQYLPLSGSFTYKDINKSP
;
A
#
# COMPACT_ATOMS: atom_id res chain seq x y z
N THR A 1 -2.11 -45.45 55.49
CA THR A 1 -0.70 -45.86 55.38
C THR A 1 0.04 -44.75 54.67
N ALA A 2 0.89 -44.13 55.44
CA ALA A 2 1.89 -43.12 55.09
C ALA A 2 2.97 -43.76 54.18
N ASP A 3 3.59 -43.02 53.36
CA ASP A 3 5.04 -43.06 53.23
C ASP A 3 5.59 -41.72 52.81
N ASP A 4 6.54 -41.32 53.60
CA ASP A 4 7.34 -40.12 53.68
C ASP A 4 8.66 -40.40 52.91
N GLY A 5 9.17 -39.46 52.19
CA GLY A 5 10.43 -39.56 51.46
C GLY A 5 11.08 -38.22 51.19
N SER A 6 11.54 -37.58 52.28
CA SER A 6 12.49 -36.48 52.29
C SER A 6 13.86 -36.97 51.85
N VAL A 7 14.52 -36.23 50.92
CA VAL A 7 15.98 -36.25 50.77
C VAL A 7 16.50 -34.83 50.46
N ASP A 8 17.19 -34.31 51.46
CA ASP A 8 18.14 -33.21 51.41
C ASP A 8 19.30 -33.46 50.44
N GLY A 9 19.85 -32.42 49.87
CA GLY A 9 21.09 -32.47 49.08
C GLY A 9 21.64 -31.10 48.74
N LEU A 10 22.17 -30.38 49.76
CA LEU A 10 23.07 -29.24 49.59
C LEU A 10 24.38 -29.63 48.90
N THR A 11 24.81 -28.86 47.91
CA THR A 11 26.25 -28.56 47.70
C THR A 11 26.44 -27.19 47.13
N GLU A 12 26.90 -26.26 48.02
CA GLU A 12 27.61 -25.05 47.65
C GLU A 12 28.99 -25.46 47.06
N THR A 13 29.35 -24.82 45.97
CA THR A 13 30.77 -24.55 45.67
C THR A 13 30.91 -23.13 45.12
N GLY A 14 31.41 -22.26 45.97
CA GLY A 14 31.93 -20.97 45.61
C GLY A 14 33.18 -21.09 44.74
N PHE A 15 33.34 -20.17 43.79
CA PHE A 15 34.65 -19.86 43.25
C PHE A 15 34.79 -18.32 43.13
N SER A 16 35.86 -17.90 43.82
CA SER A 16 36.32 -16.52 43.98
C SER A 16 37.25 -16.10 42.85
N GLY A 17 37.13 -14.83 42.46
CA GLY A 17 38.31 -14.03 42.13
C GLY A 17 38.79 -14.03 40.69
N GLY A 18 38.78 -12.82 40.11
CA GLY A 18 39.50 -12.49 38.90
C GLY A 18 39.18 -11.08 38.48
N SER A 19 39.83 -10.10 39.09
CA SER A 19 39.95 -8.74 38.56
C SER A 19 40.94 -8.79 37.39
N ASP A 20 40.55 -8.27 36.22
CA ASP A 20 41.50 -7.79 35.24
C ASP A 20 40.98 -6.49 34.63
N ASP A 21 41.78 -5.46 34.90
CA ASP A 21 41.76 -4.16 34.28
C ASP A 21 42.22 -4.30 32.83
N GLY A 22 41.38 -3.88 31.88
CA GLY A 22 41.64 -3.86 30.47
C GLY A 22 41.08 -2.61 29.81
N SER A 23 41.89 -1.60 29.81
CA SER A 23 41.85 -0.34 29.09
C SER A 23 41.24 -0.41 27.68
N GLY A 24 40.33 0.53 27.39
CA GLY A 24 40.27 1.32 26.18
C GLY A 24 40.08 0.58 24.86
N ASP A 25 38.85 0.61 24.35
CA ASP A 25 38.69 0.83 22.92
C ASP A 25 37.41 1.71 22.72
N SER A 26 37.69 2.97 22.35
CA SER A 26 36.69 3.91 21.89
C SER A 26 36.35 3.53 20.45
N GLY A 27 35.50 2.48 20.33
CA GLY A 27 34.86 2.13 19.09
C GLY A 27 33.86 3.23 18.69
N LEU A 28 34.24 3.94 17.65
CA LEU A 28 33.37 4.80 16.85
C LEU A 28 32.04 4.08 16.59
N TYR A 29 31.00 4.53 17.22
CA TYR A 29 29.65 4.20 16.79
C TYR A 29 29.46 4.91 15.45
N ASP A 30 29.57 4.13 14.39
CA ASP A 30 29.09 4.50 13.07
C ASP A 30 27.58 4.74 13.21
N GLU A 31 27.19 6.01 13.24
CA GLU A 31 25.82 6.40 13.00
C GLU A 31 25.49 6.05 11.52
N SER A 32 25.30 4.76 11.27
CA SER A 32 24.68 4.33 10.02
C SER A 32 23.29 4.91 10.01
N GLY A 33 23.13 5.95 9.19
CA GLY A 33 21.87 6.63 9.00
C GLY A 33 20.77 5.62 8.79
N THR A 34 19.85 5.54 9.75
CA THR A 34 18.62 4.77 9.58
C THR A 34 17.87 5.40 8.44
N ASP A 35 17.77 4.68 7.34
CA ASP A 35 16.89 5.04 6.23
C ASP A 35 15.47 5.10 6.79
N GLU A 36 14.93 6.31 6.99
CA GLU A 36 13.59 6.53 7.52
C GLU A 36 12.50 5.88 6.66
N ASN A 37 12.84 5.42 5.47
CA ASN A 37 11.96 4.70 4.54
C ASN A 37 12.15 3.18 4.57
N ALA A 38 13.05 2.64 5.37
CA ALA A 38 13.21 1.20 5.46
C ALA A 38 11.97 0.56 6.09
N PRO A 39 11.44 -0.53 5.54
CA PRO A 39 10.29 -1.21 6.13
C PRO A 39 10.66 -1.78 7.51
N TYR A 40 9.77 -1.60 8.48
CA TYR A 40 9.92 -2.20 9.79
C TYR A 40 9.92 -3.74 9.67
N VAL A 41 10.93 -4.39 10.23
CA VAL A 41 11.02 -5.85 10.29
C VAL A 41 11.11 -6.26 11.77
N ALA A 42 10.01 -6.81 12.30
CA ALA A 42 10.02 -7.39 13.63
C ALA A 42 10.80 -8.72 13.65
N THR A 43 11.67 -8.90 14.62
CA THR A 43 12.40 -10.18 14.81
C THR A 43 11.44 -11.29 15.24
N VAL A 44 10.41 -10.94 16.03
CA VAL A 44 9.31 -11.83 16.42
C VAL A 44 8.02 -11.03 16.30
N LYS A 45 7.08 -11.50 15.49
CA LYS A 45 5.79 -10.85 15.30
C LYS A 45 4.89 -11.12 16.50
N SER A 46 4.20 -10.10 16.96
CA SER A 46 3.12 -10.22 17.94
C SER A 46 1.88 -10.88 17.33
N GLU A 47 0.98 -11.37 18.17
CA GLU A 47 -0.29 -11.95 17.70
C GLU A 47 -1.15 -10.93 16.93
N ALA A 48 -1.09 -9.66 17.30
CA ALA A 48 -1.77 -8.58 16.58
C ALA A 48 -1.20 -8.39 15.15
N GLU A 49 0.13 -8.45 15.00
CA GLU A 49 0.78 -8.37 13.68
C GLU A 49 0.43 -9.58 12.81
N ILE A 50 0.38 -10.78 13.40
CA ILE A 50 -0.04 -12.00 12.71
C ILE A 50 -1.50 -11.90 12.25
N ALA A 51 -2.39 -11.36 13.07
CA ALA A 51 -3.79 -11.16 12.72
C ALA A 51 -3.94 -10.18 11.53
N LEU A 52 -3.20 -9.06 11.57
CA LEU A 52 -3.17 -8.11 10.46
C LEU A 52 -2.61 -8.76 9.18
N GLU A 53 -1.50 -9.48 9.26
CA GLU A 53 -0.90 -10.16 8.11
C GLU A 53 -1.88 -11.13 7.43
N ASN A 54 -2.60 -11.93 8.22
CA ASN A 54 -3.61 -12.84 7.69
C ASN A 54 -4.74 -12.11 6.98
N PHE A 55 -5.23 -11.00 7.55
CA PHE A 55 -6.24 -10.16 6.93
C PHE A 55 -5.75 -9.57 5.60
N MET A 56 -4.56 -8.98 5.59
CA MET A 56 -3.95 -8.36 4.41
C MET A 56 -3.67 -9.38 3.30
N GLU A 57 -3.27 -10.60 3.67
CA GLU A 57 -3.03 -11.68 2.71
C GLU A 57 -4.33 -12.14 2.02
N LYS A 58 -5.45 -12.19 2.74
CA LYS A 58 -6.76 -12.47 2.13
C LYS A 58 -7.19 -11.36 1.19
N TRP A 59 -6.96 -10.10 1.59
CA TRP A 59 -7.22 -8.95 0.71
C TRP A 59 -6.36 -9.00 -0.55
N ARG A 60 -5.06 -9.27 -0.42
CA ARG A 60 -4.12 -9.39 -1.55
C ARG A 60 -4.51 -10.51 -2.53
N LYS A 61 -5.00 -11.62 -2.01
CA LYS A 61 -5.51 -12.74 -2.82
C LYS A 61 -6.88 -12.49 -3.45
N GLY A 62 -7.55 -11.39 -3.08
CA GLY A 62 -8.91 -11.08 -3.55
C GLY A 62 -10.00 -11.98 -2.95
N ILE A 63 -9.70 -12.71 -1.85
CA ILE A 63 -10.63 -13.63 -1.20
C ILE A 63 -11.38 -12.86 -0.09
N VAL A 64 -12.14 -11.84 -0.50
CA VAL A 64 -12.76 -10.88 0.43
C VAL A 64 -13.73 -11.54 1.39
N ALA A 65 -14.44 -12.59 0.96
CA ALA A 65 -15.37 -13.30 1.82
C ALA A 65 -14.69 -13.96 3.04
N ASP A 66 -13.47 -14.45 2.85
CA ASP A 66 -12.70 -15.11 3.92
C ASP A 66 -12.09 -14.10 4.91
N MET A 67 -12.05 -12.81 4.55
CA MET A 67 -11.53 -11.77 5.46
C MET A 67 -12.37 -11.64 6.73
N VAL A 68 -13.65 -12.02 6.70
CA VAL A 68 -14.57 -11.97 7.85
C VAL A 68 -13.98 -12.69 9.07
N GLU A 69 -13.29 -13.81 8.85
CA GLU A 69 -12.66 -14.60 9.92
C GLU A 69 -11.60 -13.82 10.72
N TYR A 70 -11.01 -12.81 10.08
CA TYR A 70 -9.93 -11.98 10.63
C TYR A 70 -10.40 -10.59 11.06
N THR A 71 -11.73 -10.33 11.05
CA THR A 71 -12.30 -9.06 11.49
C THR A 71 -12.75 -9.09 12.94
N ALA A 72 -12.65 -7.96 13.62
CA ALA A 72 -13.09 -7.79 15.01
C ALA A 72 -14.58 -8.10 15.14
N LYS A 73 -14.93 -8.82 16.21
CA LYS A 73 -16.32 -9.20 16.50
C LYS A 73 -17.19 -7.96 16.76
N SER A 74 -16.67 -6.99 17.50
CA SER A 74 -17.35 -5.71 17.76
C SER A 74 -17.73 -4.99 16.46
N TRP A 75 -16.82 -5.02 15.46
CA TRP A 75 -17.13 -4.49 14.13
C TRP A 75 -18.25 -5.29 13.45
N GLN A 76 -18.19 -6.62 13.47
CA GLN A 76 -19.23 -7.46 12.87
C GLN A 76 -20.59 -7.23 13.54
N ASP A 77 -20.62 -7.13 14.86
CA ASP A 77 -21.85 -6.92 15.66
C ASP A 77 -22.44 -5.51 15.48
N SER A 78 -21.63 -4.53 15.02
CA SER A 78 -22.09 -3.17 14.72
C SER A 78 -22.83 -3.03 13.40
N LEU A 79 -22.73 -4.04 12.53
CA LEU A 79 -23.29 -3.98 11.17
C LEU A 79 -24.76 -4.37 11.13
N SER A 80 -25.52 -3.65 10.29
CA SER A 80 -26.89 -4.03 9.93
C SER A 80 -26.98 -5.09 8.83
N ASP A 81 -25.90 -5.21 8.05
CA ASP A 81 -25.80 -6.10 6.89
C ASP A 81 -24.78 -7.22 7.12
N GLN A 82 -24.72 -8.16 6.17
CA GLN A 82 -23.75 -9.26 6.23
C GLN A 82 -22.31 -8.72 6.19
N PRO A 83 -21.43 -9.11 7.14
CA PRO A 83 -20.04 -8.65 7.19
C PRO A 83 -19.27 -8.88 5.88
N SER A 84 -19.46 -10.01 5.22
CA SER A 84 -18.83 -10.33 3.93
C SER A 84 -19.22 -9.33 2.83
N GLN A 85 -20.47 -8.85 2.82
CA GLN A 85 -20.93 -7.86 1.85
C GLN A 85 -20.32 -6.48 2.11
N GLN A 86 -20.18 -6.10 3.38
CA GLN A 86 -19.52 -4.85 3.76
C GLN A 86 -18.04 -4.86 3.38
N LEU A 87 -17.33 -5.96 3.63
CA LEU A 87 -15.94 -6.14 3.19
C LEU A 87 -15.81 -6.08 1.66
N PHE A 88 -16.74 -6.71 0.94
CA PHE A 88 -16.74 -6.66 -0.51
C PHE A 88 -16.82 -5.22 -1.03
N TRP A 89 -17.72 -4.40 -0.51
CA TRP A 89 -17.84 -3.01 -0.91
C TRP A 89 -16.62 -2.16 -0.56
N LYS A 90 -15.97 -2.43 0.58
CA LYS A 90 -14.78 -1.70 1.02
C LYS A 90 -13.52 -2.04 0.23
N PHE A 91 -13.31 -3.32 -0.06
CA PHE A 91 -12.01 -3.84 -0.50
C PHE A 91 -11.98 -4.39 -1.94
N ALA A 92 -13.10 -4.92 -2.47
CA ALA A 92 -13.09 -5.52 -3.81
C ALA A 92 -12.80 -4.52 -4.94
N GLN A 93 -13.15 -3.24 -4.75
CA GLN A 93 -12.86 -2.19 -5.74
C GLN A 93 -11.45 -1.62 -5.64
N LYS A 94 -10.70 -2.01 -4.62
CA LYS A 94 -9.33 -1.60 -4.35
C LYS A 94 -8.46 -2.83 -4.10
N PRO A 95 -8.21 -3.69 -5.10
CA PRO A 95 -7.35 -4.86 -4.92
C PRO A 95 -5.99 -4.46 -4.37
N LEU A 96 -5.57 -5.11 -3.29
CA LEU A 96 -4.25 -4.92 -2.70
C LEU A 96 -3.20 -5.58 -3.60
N LEU A 97 -2.16 -4.84 -3.94
CA LEU A 97 -1.04 -5.33 -4.74
C LEU A 97 0.11 -5.75 -3.84
N ASP A 98 0.46 -4.86 -2.90
CA ASP A 98 1.52 -5.08 -1.92
C ASP A 98 1.28 -4.25 -0.67
N TRP A 99 1.97 -4.57 0.43
CA TRP A 99 1.90 -3.81 1.67
C TRP A 99 3.14 -4.01 2.53
N ARG A 100 3.40 -3.05 3.41
CA ARG A 100 4.49 -3.12 4.38
C ARG A 100 4.10 -2.45 5.68
N GLN A 101 4.59 -2.98 6.78
CA GLN A 101 4.51 -2.33 8.08
C GLN A 101 5.58 -1.25 8.17
N MET A 102 5.21 -0.08 8.70
CA MET A 102 6.10 1.09 8.73
C MET A 102 6.78 1.27 10.09
N ALA A 103 6.13 0.82 11.17
CA ALA A 103 6.64 0.98 12.52
C ALA A 103 6.21 -0.18 13.43
N ALA A 104 6.83 -0.30 14.59
CA ALA A 104 6.38 -1.21 15.64
C ALA A 104 4.93 -0.89 16.04
N PRO A 105 4.12 -1.91 16.41
CA PRO A 105 2.78 -1.69 16.91
C PRO A 105 2.77 -0.73 18.11
N THR A 106 1.82 0.18 18.14
CA THR A 106 1.59 1.08 19.29
C THR A 106 0.41 0.60 20.13
N GLY A 107 0.44 0.89 21.41
CA GLY A 107 -0.56 0.48 22.41
C GLY A 107 0.11 -0.13 23.63
N THR A 108 -0.58 -0.18 24.77
CA THR A 108 -0.07 -0.77 26.01
C THR A 108 -0.47 -2.25 26.11
N ASP A 109 0.28 -3.03 26.87
CA ASP A 109 -0.06 -4.44 27.11
C ASP A 109 -1.39 -4.62 27.86
N GLU A 110 -1.83 -3.59 28.58
CA GLU A 110 -3.13 -3.55 29.27
C GLU A 110 -4.29 -3.23 28.33
N SER A 111 -4.02 -2.65 27.15
CA SER A 111 -5.06 -2.36 26.17
C SER A 111 -5.27 -3.57 25.24
N ASN A 112 -6.53 -3.98 25.10
CA ASN A 112 -6.92 -4.99 24.12
C ASN A 112 -6.93 -4.43 22.70
N ALA A 113 -6.08 -3.47 22.40
CA ALA A 113 -5.99 -2.80 21.11
C ALA A 113 -4.54 -2.48 20.74
N ARG A 114 -4.22 -2.63 19.47
CA ARG A 114 -2.94 -2.21 18.86
C ARG A 114 -3.22 -1.41 17.60
N THR A 115 -2.48 -0.34 17.41
CA THR A 115 -2.43 0.38 16.15
C THR A 115 -1.14 0.03 15.44
N ILE A 116 -1.26 -0.40 14.19
CA ILE A 116 -0.14 -0.80 13.34
C ILE A 116 -0.15 0.09 12.10
N SER A 117 0.84 0.96 11.99
CA SER A 117 0.99 1.81 10.81
C SER A 117 1.52 1.00 9.64
N ILE A 118 0.81 1.05 8.53
CA ILE A 118 1.13 0.32 7.29
C ILE A 118 1.08 1.24 6.08
N GLN A 119 1.83 0.85 5.07
CA GLN A 119 1.72 1.42 3.73
C GLN A 119 1.23 0.31 2.78
N ALA A 120 0.23 0.61 1.97
CA ALA A 120 -0.39 -0.35 1.07
C ALA A 120 -0.54 0.19 -0.34
N ASP A 121 -0.08 -0.60 -1.31
CA ASP A 121 -0.25 -0.35 -2.73
C ASP A 121 -1.51 -1.03 -3.23
N VAL A 122 -2.45 -0.25 -3.71
CA VAL A 122 -3.73 -0.76 -4.22
C VAL A 122 -3.98 -0.34 -5.67
N ASN A 123 -4.70 -1.16 -6.40
CA ASN A 123 -5.20 -0.80 -7.71
C ASN A 123 -6.58 -0.13 -7.57
N TYR A 124 -6.63 1.17 -7.79
CA TYR A 124 -7.90 1.91 -7.75
C TYR A 124 -8.19 2.58 -9.08
N GLY A 125 -9.26 2.15 -9.74
CA GLY A 125 -9.63 2.66 -11.06
C GLY A 125 -8.59 2.39 -12.15
N GLY A 126 -7.87 1.26 -12.08
CA GLY A 126 -6.83 0.87 -13.03
C GLY A 126 -5.49 1.58 -12.82
N LYS A 127 -5.33 2.30 -11.72
CA LYS A 127 -4.07 2.97 -11.35
C LYS A 127 -3.59 2.45 -10.01
N MET A 128 -2.30 2.18 -9.92
CA MET A 128 -1.65 1.91 -8.64
C MET A 128 -1.60 3.20 -7.81
N ARG A 129 -1.97 3.08 -6.55
CA ARG A 129 -1.91 4.18 -5.57
C ARG A 129 -1.41 3.61 -4.26
N THR A 130 -0.56 4.36 -3.60
CA THR A 130 -0.02 4.03 -2.28
C THR A 130 -0.78 4.81 -1.22
N TYR A 131 -1.26 4.13 -0.19
CA TYR A 131 -1.92 4.74 0.96
C TYR A 131 -1.23 4.35 2.24
N GLU A 132 -1.21 5.25 3.19
CA GLU A 132 -0.86 4.97 4.58
C GLU A 132 -2.12 4.80 5.41
N TYR A 133 -2.11 3.78 6.27
CA TYR A 133 -3.19 3.46 7.19
C TYR A 133 -2.64 3.20 8.59
N ASP A 134 -3.41 3.58 9.58
CA ASP A 134 -3.23 3.14 10.96
C ASP A 134 -4.23 2.02 11.25
N ALA A 135 -3.81 0.78 10.97
CA ALA A 135 -4.64 -0.39 11.14
C ALA A 135 -4.91 -0.64 12.64
N LEU A 136 -6.17 -0.62 13.03
CA LEU A 136 -6.59 -0.97 14.39
C LEU A 136 -6.82 -2.48 14.48
N VAL A 137 -6.13 -3.13 15.42
CA VAL A 137 -6.26 -4.55 15.72
C VAL A 137 -6.70 -4.71 17.16
N LEU A 138 -7.81 -5.41 17.37
CA LEU A 138 -8.47 -5.57 18.67
C LEU A 138 -8.31 -7.00 19.17
N CYS A 139 -8.09 -7.16 20.48
CA CYS A 139 -8.14 -8.45 21.15
C CYS A 139 -9.50 -8.64 21.81
N GLU A 140 -10.32 -9.51 21.26
CA GLU A 140 -11.65 -9.82 21.75
C GLU A 140 -11.74 -11.31 22.07
N ASP A 141 -12.16 -11.64 23.26
CA ASP A 141 -12.23 -13.04 23.74
C ASP A 141 -10.90 -13.82 23.58
N GLY A 142 -9.76 -13.10 23.72
CA GLY A 142 -8.42 -13.69 23.57
C GLY A 142 -7.97 -13.90 22.13
N LYS A 143 -8.72 -13.42 21.14
CA LYS A 143 -8.39 -13.48 19.71
C LYS A 143 -8.13 -12.08 19.17
N TRP A 144 -6.98 -11.90 18.51
CA TRP A 144 -6.66 -10.66 17.80
C TRP A 144 -7.32 -10.65 16.41
N ALA A 145 -7.94 -9.53 16.07
CA ALA A 145 -8.65 -9.34 14.81
C ALA A 145 -8.65 -7.87 14.38
N VAL A 146 -8.74 -7.62 13.08
CA VAL A 146 -8.65 -6.28 12.48
C VAL A 146 -10.01 -5.59 12.53
N ASP A 147 -10.02 -4.29 12.84
CA ASP A 147 -11.15 -3.41 12.56
C ASP A 147 -11.06 -2.89 11.12
N PRO A 148 -11.91 -3.36 10.19
CA PRO A 148 -11.82 -2.96 8.78
C PRO A 148 -12.09 -1.48 8.52
N ASP A 149 -12.76 -0.78 9.43
CA ASP A 149 -13.05 0.64 9.28
C ASP A 149 -11.78 1.48 9.38
N SER A 150 -10.80 1.03 10.14
CA SER A 150 -9.48 1.65 10.23
C SER A 150 -8.70 1.66 8.90
N LEU A 151 -9.01 0.72 8.00
CA LEU A 151 -8.43 0.61 6.66
C LEU A 151 -9.28 1.30 5.56
N SER A 152 -10.34 2.00 5.94
CA SER A 152 -11.22 2.67 4.98
C SER A 152 -10.73 4.07 4.60
N THR A 153 -10.06 4.76 5.52
CA THR A 153 -9.62 6.16 5.40
C THR A 153 -8.09 6.26 5.42
N GLY A 154 -7.46 5.75 4.37
CA GLY A 154 -6.00 5.90 4.21
C GLY A 154 -5.63 7.29 3.68
N VAL A 155 -4.43 7.75 4.06
CA VAL A 155 -3.81 8.95 3.51
C VAL A 155 -3.09 8.58 2.21
N LEU A 156 -3.44 9.24 1.11
CA LEU A 156 -2.74 9.02 -0.17
C LEU A 156 -1.30 9.53 -0.05
N VAL A 157 -0.34 8.65 -0.25
CA VAL A 157 1.07 9.03 -0.34
C VAL A 157 1.30 9.56 -1.76
N GLU A 158 1.41 10.87 -1.89
CA GLU A 158 1.89 11.45 -3.14
C GLU A 158 3.37 11.09 -3.27
N ALA A 159 3.76 10.50 -4.41
CA ALA A 159 5.16 10.28 -4.70
C ALA A 159 5.88 11.61 -4.51
N ALA A 160 6.85 11.65 -3.59
CA ALA A 160 7.64 12.85 -3.37
C ALA A 160 8.16 13.31 -4.74
N THR A 161 7.73 14.48 -5.16
CA THR A 161 8.33 15.11 -6.34
C THR A 161 9.81 15.21 -6.01
N PRO A 162 10.73 14.62 -6.79
CA PRO A 162 12.14 14.66 -6.45
C PRO A 162 12.52 16.14 -6.27
N THR A 163 12.94 16.47 -5.07
CA THR A 163 13.47 17.82 -4.79
C THR A 163 14.60 18.03 -5.78
N PRO A 164 14.54 19.06 -6.65
CA PRO A 164 15.59 19.29 -7.63
C PRO A 164 16.90 19.43 -6.85
N ASP A 165 17.87 18.56 -7.17
CA ASP A 165 19.20 18.60 -6.61
C ASP A 165 19.76 20.02 -6.90
N PRO A 166 20.10 20.82 -5.88
CA PRO A 166 20.59 22.18 -6.08
C PRO A 166 21.91 22.24 -6.88
N ASN A 167 22.59 21.10 -7.05
CA ASN A 167 23.81 20.98 -7.83
C ASN A 167 23.59 20.51 -9.28
N VAL A 168 22.36 20.09 -9.64
CA VAL A 168 22.08 19.75 -11.04
C VAL A 168 21.64 21.03 -11.76
N THR A 169 22.53 21.60 -12.54
CA THR A 169 22.18 22.66 -13.52
C THR A 169 21.04 22.10 -14.36
N PRO A 170 19.83 22.72 -14.37
CA PRO A 170 18.72 22.20 -15.14
C PRO A 170 19.17 22.05 -16.58
N THR A 171 19.23 20.83 -17.07
CA THR A 171 19.36 20.55 -18.50
C THR A 171 18.20 21.30 -19.15
N PRO A 172 18.46 22.24 -20.10
CA PRO A 172 17.39 23.00 -20.71
C PRO A 172 16.36 22.00 -21.24
N THR A 173 15.15 22.05 -20.69
CA THR A 173 14.02 21.28 -21.20
C THR A 173 13.94 21.55 -22.69
N PRO A 174 14.07 20.54 -23.56
CA PRO A 174 13.98 20.79 -25.00
C PRO A 174 12.69 21.52 -25.23
N GLU A 175 12.80 22.74 -25.82
CA GLU A 175 11.63 23.52 -26.19
C GLU A 175 10.68 22.62 -26.97
N PRO A 176 9.40 22.54 -26.61
CA PRO A 176 8.48 21.63 -27.26
C PRO A 176 8.54 21.90 -28.75
N THR A 177 9.05 20.99 -29.54
CA THR A 177 9.08 21.10 -30.98
C THR A 177 7.65 21.42 -31.42
N PRO A 178 7.38 22.56 -32.06
CA PRO A 178 6.04 22.96 -32.40
C PRO A 178 5.43 21.80 -33.24
N THR A 179 4.34 21.22 -32.70
CA THR A 179 3.59 20.20 -33.44
C THR A 179 3.20 20.84 -34.78
N PRO A 180 3.58 20.26 -35.92
CA PRO A 180 3.34 20.85 -37.22
C PRO A 180 1.84 21.11 -37.38
N THR A 181 1.45 22.35 -37.48
CA THR A 181 0.07 22.74 -37.75
C THR A 181 -0.32 22.14 -39.11
N PRO A 182 -1.44 21.41 -39.20
CA PRO A 182 -1.87 20.84 -40.47
C PRO A 182 -1.99 21.91 -41.55
N GLY A 183 -1.37 21.70 -42.70
CA GLY A 183 -1.50 22.62 -43.83
C GLY A 183 -2.93 22.64 -44.39
N PRO A 184 -3.32 23.65 -45.14
CA PRO A 184 -4.69 23.84 -45.65
C PRO A 184 -5.21 22.63 -46.46
N LYS A 185 -4.31 21.86 -47.08
CA LYS A 185 -4.63 20.67 -47.91
C LYS A 185 -4.58 19.37 -47.12
N THR A 186 -4.27 19.40 -45.81
CA THR A 186 -4.21 18.19 -44.99
C THR A 186 -5.60 17.57 -44.90
N LYS A 187 -5.71 16.28 -45.19
CA LYS A 187 -6.95 15.54 -45.05
C LYS A 187 -7.09 15.07 -43.60
N LEU A 188 -8.23 15.32 -43.01
CA LEU A 188 -8.61 14.88 -41.69
C LEU A 188 -9.76 13.91 -41.78
N TYR A 189 -9.83 12.97 -40.83
CA TYR A 189 -10.81 11.90 -40.75
C TYR A 189 -11.63 11.99 -39.48
N TYR A 190 -12.89 11.59 -39.53
CA TYR A 190 -13.80 11.58 -38.39
C TYR A 190 -14.82 10.44 -38.49
N ASN A 191 -15.45 10.11 -37.38
CA ASN A 191 -16.55 9.17 -37.38
C ASN A 191 -17.88 9.91 -37.60
N LYS A 192 -18.60 9.57 -38.68
CA LYS A 192 -19.92 10.17 -39.01
C LYS A 192 -20.98 9.87 -37.95
N SER A 193 -20.82 8.82 -37.16
CA SER A 193 -21.74 8.44 -36.09
C SER A 193 -21.50 9.18 -34.78
N GLY A 194 -20.57 10.14 -34.75
CA GLY A 194 -20.22 10.96 -33.58
C GLY A 194 -18.77 10.82 -33.18
N GLY A 195 -18.28 11.80 -32.44
CA GLY A 195 -16.90 11.88 -31.93
C GLY A 195 -16.51 13.34 -31.68
N LYS A 196 -15.57 13.56 -30.75
CA LYS A 196 -15.12 14.92 -30.39
C LYS A 196 -13.87 15.36 -31.14
N TYR A 197 -13.23 14.45 -31.88
CA TYR A 197 -11.88 14.65 -32.40
C TYR A 197 -11.76 14.30 -33.86
N TYR A 198 -10.89 15.01 -34.54
CA TYR A 198 -10.45 14.71 -35.89
C TYR A 198 -9.10 14.00 -35.85
N HIS A 199 -8.85 13.13 -36.83
CA HIS A 199 -7.67 12.28 -36.86
C HIS A 199 -6.89 12.48 -38.16
N ALA A 200 -5.57 12.40 -38.11
CA ALA A 200 -4.70 12.55 -39.27
C ALA A 200 -4.74 11.31 -40.21
N THR A 201 -5.13 10.14 -39.68
CA THR A 201 -5.21 8.89 -40.43
C THR A 201 -6.57 8.22 -40.24
N GLN A 202 -7.01 7.48 -41.25
CA GLN A 202 -8.29 6.78 -41.23
C GLN A 202 -8.32 5.64 -40.20
N ASP A 203 -7.16 5.00 -39.98
CA ASP A 203 -6.96 3.88 -39.05
C ASP A 203 -6.15 4.32 -37.81
N CYS A 204 -6.55 5.41 -37.17
CA CYS A 204 -5.83 5.95 -36.02
C CYS A 204 -5.85 4.97 -34.84
N SER A 205 -4.68 4.58 -34.31
CA SER A 205 -4.52 3.63 -33.20
C SER A 205 -5.14 4.10 -31.86
N LYS A 206 -5.45 5.40 -31.76
CA LYS A 206 -6.12 5.97 -30.57
C LYS A 206 -7.65 5.85 -30.64
N VAL A 207 -8.20 5.35 -31.73
CA VAL A 207 -9.63 5.11 -31.93
C VAL A 207 -9.92 3.64 -31.63
N ALA A 208 -10.99 3.38 -30.88
CA ALA A 208 -11.39 1.99 -30.58
C ALA A 208 -11.73 1.25 -31.89
N LYS A 209 -11.27 0.01 -32.02
CA LYS A 209 -11.35 -0.81 -33.24
C LYS A 209 -12.75 -0.90 -33.84
N GLN A 210 -13.79 -0.87 -33.02
CA GLN A 210 -15.18 -0.93 -33.46
C GLN A 210 -15.63 0.29 -34.29
N TYR A 211 -14.87 1.41 -34.24
CA TYR A 211 -15.15 2.63 -35.00
C TYR A 211 -14.21 2.85 -36.17
N LEU A 212 -13.35 1.88 -36.45
CA LEU A 212 -12.42 1.90 -37.58
C LEU A 212 -12.92 1.06 -38.73
N PRO A 213 -12.62 1.46 -39.99
CA PRO A 213 -11.96 2.71 -40.38
C PRO A 213 -12.90 3.92 -40.25
N LEU A 214 -12.35 5.11 -40.00
CA LEU A 214 -13.13 6.36 -39.86
C LEU A 214 -13.83 6.68 -41.19
N SER A 215 -15.15 6.89 -41.14
CA SER A 215 -16.03 6.92 -42.29
C SER A 215 -16.16 8.28 -42.99
N GLY A 216 -15.77 9.35 -42.30
CA GLY A 216 -15.82 10.72 -42.80
C GLY A 216 -14.45 11.32 -43.03
N SER A 217 -14.33 12.26 -43.98
CA SER A 217 -13.12 13.03 -44.20
C SER A 217 -13.40 14.38 -44.81
N PHE A 218 -12.51 15.38 -44.51
CA PHE A 218 -12.53 16.71 -45.07
C PHE A 218 -11.11 17.29 -45.09
N THR A 219 -10.92 18.43 -45.76
CA THR A 219 -9.63 19.14 -45.75
C THR A 219 -9.56 20.13 -44.61
N TYR A 220 -8.39 20.33 -44.00
CA TYR A 220 -8.18 21.21 -42.84
C TYR A 220 -8.71 22.62 -43.06
N LYS A 221 -8.61 23.18 -44.30
CA LYS A 221 -9.18 24.51 -44.63
C LYS A 221 -10.69 24.61 -44.40
N ASP A 222 -11.38 23.47 -44.37
CA ASP A 222 -12.84 23.42 -44.23
C ASP A 222 -13.27 23.01 -42.80
N ILE A 223 -12.35 23.03 -41.83
CA ILE A 223 -12.60 22.59 -40.45
C ILE A 223 -13.78 23.32 -39.78
N ASN A 224 -13.97 24.59 -40.10
CA ASN A 224 -15.07 25.38 -39.54
C ASN A 224 -16.39 25.20 -40.34
N LYS A 225 -16.38 24.41 -41.41
CA LYS A 225 -17.56 24.12 -42.25
C LYS A 225 -17.99 22.67 -42.12
N SER A 226 -17.23 21.87 -41.34
CA SER A 226 -17.54 20.45 -41.10
C SER A 226 -18.59 20.31 -40.03
N PRO A 227 -19.51 19.34 -40.16
CA PRO A 227 -20.57 19.09 -39.19
C PRO A 227 -20.05 18.58 -37.83
#